data_ac4bd9a854f654035d0d4915a70a20a5
#
_entry.id   ac4bd9a854f654035d0d4915a70a20a5
#
_cell.length_a   1.000
_cell.length_b   1.000
_cell.length_c   1.000
_cell.angle_alpha   90.00
_cell.angle_beta   90.00
_cell.angle_gamma   90.00
#
_symmetry.space_group_name_H-M   'P 1'
#
loop_
_entity.id
_entity.type
_entity.pdbx_description
1 polymer ?
#
loop_
_entity_poly.entity_id
_entity_poly.type
_entity_poly.pdbx_seq_one_letter_code
_entity_poly.pdbx_strand_id
1 'polypeptide(L)'
;MCSSDLIVVMGRDRAGIAALAARHGLPVLGARLEPSAADAARLRGRRVLAFAGIGRPEKFFDTLTELGAEIVARIPYPDHHAYSPDAVMRLVETAQDRDAMAVTTEKDLVRLPPAARPMVAALRVELAWDDPAAVDAVLEPVMRRVLHPGASAMPERR
;
A
#
# COMPACT_ATOMS: atom_id res chain seq x y z
N MET A 1 3.04 -8.27 -29.05
CA MET A 1 2.78 -6.90 -28.59
C MET A 1 1.90 -7.01 -27.35
N CYS A 2 2.39 -6.55 -26.18
CA CYS A 2 1.52 -6.41 -25.02
C CYS A 2 0.64 -5.17 -25.25
N SER A 3 -0.67 -5.34 -25.33
CA SER A 3 -1.62 -4.25 -25.25
C SER A 3 -2.10 -4.15 -23.80
N SER A 4 -2.09 -2.94 -23.24
CA SER A 4 -2.75 -2.69 -21.95
C SER A 4 -4.19 -2.29 -22.25
N ASP A 5 -5.14 -2.96 -21.61
CA ASP A 5 -6.57 -2.71 -21.82
C ASP A 5 -7.15 -1.78 -20.74
N LEU A 6 -6.34 -1.38 -19.76
CA LEU A 6 -6.73 -0.55 -18.62
C LEU A 6 -5.51 0.22 -18.09
N ILE A 7 -5.73 1.44 -17.65
CA ILE A 7 -4.74 2.25 -16.92
C ILE A 7 -5.25 2.52 -15.51
N VAL A 8 -4.39 2.28 -14.51
CA VAL A 8 -4.65 2.67 -13.12
C VAL A 8 -3.74 3.83 -12.74
N VAL A 9 -4.33 4.97 -12.37
CA VAL A 9 -3.61 6.15 -11.92
C VAL A 9 -3.57 6.14 -10.38
N MET A 10 -2.37 6.06 -9.83
CA MET A 10 -2.16 6.04 -8.39
C MET A 10 -1.98 7.45 -7.84
N GLY A 11 -2.99 7.95 -7.11
CA GLY A 11 -3.02 9.29 -6.55
C GLY A 11 -3.26 10.36 -7.61
N ARG A 12 -2.69 11.58 -7.41
CA ARG A 12 -2.97 12.71 -8.30
C ARG A 12 -2.31 12.54 -9.68
N ASP A 13 -3.11 12.60 -10.74
CA ASP A 13 -2.62 12.60 -12.13
C ASP A 13 -1.88 13.92 -12.46
N ARG A 14 -0.57 13.95 -12.23
CA ARG A 14 0.28 15.11 -12.53
C ARG A 14 0.78 15.13 -13.97
N ALA A 15 0.74 14.00 -14.64
CA ALA A 15 1.27 13.83 -15.99
C ALA A 15 0.18 13.89 -17.08
N GLY A 16 -1.09 14.03 -16.70
CA GLY A 16 -2.22 14.06 -17.65
C GLY A 16 -2.47 12.71 -18.33
N ILE A 17 -2.14 11.62 -17.66
CA ILE A 17 -2.28 10.25 -18.18
C ILE A 17 -3.74 9.92 -18.51
N ALA A 18 -4.69 10.38 -17.69
CA ALA A 18 -6.12 10.18 -17.92
C ALA A 18 -6.57 10.79 -19.25
N ALA A 19 -6.13 12.03 -19.55
CA ALA A 19 -6.45 12.69 -20.80
C ALA A 19 -5.80 12.00 -22.02
N LEU A 20 -4.57 11.51 -21.86
CA LEU A 20 -3.86 10.76 -22.90
C LEU A 20 -4.56 9.43 -23.17
N ALA A 21 -4.92 8.67 -22.13
CA ALA A 21 -5.61 7.39 -22.24
C ALA A 21 -6.97 7.52 -22.93
N ALA A 22 -7.74 8.56 -22.59
CA ALA A 22 -9.02 8.84 -23.22
C ALA A 22 -8.93 9.03 -24.74
N ARG A 23 -7.83 9.65 -25.25
CA ARG A 23 -7.59 9.80 -26.70
C ARG A 23 -7.37 8.46 -27.41
N HIS A 24 -6.94 7.44 -26.67
CA HIS A 24 -6.71 6.09 -27.16
C HIS A 24 -7.85 5.11 -26.82
N GLY A 25 -8.96 5.61 -26.27
CA GLY A 25 -10.11 4.77 -25.89
C GLY A 25 -9.83 3.81 -24.73
N LEU A 26 -8.77 4.06 -23.93
CA LEU A 26 -8.42 3.22 -22.81
C LEU A 26 -9.17 3.67 -21.55
N PRO A 27 -9.82 2.76 -20.83
CA PRO A 27 -10.43 3.08 -19.54
C PRO A 27 -9.34 3.45 -18.52
N VAL A 28 -9.66 4.40 -17.64
CA VAL A 28 -8.78 4.86 -16.57
C VAL A 28 -9.50 4.72 -15.25
N LEU A 29 -8.86 4.04 -14.30
CA LEU A 29 -9.31 3.97 -12.92
C LEU A 29 -8.37 4.79 -12.04
N GLY A 30 -8.96 5.59 -11.14
CA GLY A 30 -8.23 6.29 -10.10
C GLY A 30 -8.16 5.44 -8.83
N ALA A 31 -6.99 5.46 -8.18
CA ALA A 31 -6.82 4.78 -6.89
C ALA A 31 -5.80 5.52 -6.03
N ARG A 32 -5.87 5.32 -4.71
CA ARG A 32 -4.89 5.84 -3.74
C ARG A 32 -4.57 4.78 -2.69
N LEU A 33 -3.41 4.90 -2.07
CA LEU A 33 -3.06 4.10 -0.93
C LEU A 33 -3.50 4.83 0.35
N GLU A 34 -4.31 4.17 1.14
CA GLU A 34 -4.78 4.65 2.44
C GLU A 34 -4.30 3.73 3.56
N PRO A 35 -3.95 4.25 4.73
CA PRO A 35 -3.68 3.43 5.90
C PRO A 35 -4.90 2.57 6.23
N SER A 36 -4.68 1.30 6.59
CA SER A 36 -5.78 0.45 7.06
C SER A 36 -6.45 1.06 8.29
N ALA A 37 -7.77 1.02 8.34
CA ALA A 37 -8.54 1.64 9.42
C ALA A 37 -8.14 1.08 10.80
N ALA A 38 -7.82 -0.20 10.89
CA ALA A 38 -7.39 -0.86 12.11
C ALA A 38 -6.04 -0.34 12.61
N ASP A 39 -5.05 -0.19 11.70
CA ASP A 39 -3.73 0.33 12.06
C ASP A 39 -3.79 1.84 12.38
N ALA A 40 -4.60 2.59 11.63
CA ALA A 40 -4.86 4.00 11.91
C ALA A 40 -5.44 4.23 13.32
N ALA A 41 -6.44 3.43 13.70
CA ALA A 41 -7.04 3.49 15.03
C ALA A 41 -6.04 3.11 16.14
N ARG A 42 -5.20 2.09 15.89
CA ARG A 42 -4.19 1.60 16.83
C ARG A 42 -3.09 2.63 17.09
N LEU A 43 -2.70 3.41 16.07
CA LEU A 43 -1.55 4.32 16.12
C LEU A 43 -1.93 5.74 16.56
N ARG A 44 -3.21 6.11 16.47
CA ARG A 44 -3.69 7.45 16.84
C ARG A 44 -3.39 7.78 18.31
N GLY A 45 -2.72 8.92 18.54
CA GLY A 45 -2.33 9.37 19.87
C GLY A 45 -1.23 8.53 20.53
N ARG A 46 -0.62 7.58 19.81
CA ARG A 46 0.45 6.74 20.37
C ARG A 46 1.80 7.34 20.08
N ARG A 47 2.71 7.20 21.04
CA ARG A 47 4.13 7.51 20.87
C ARG A 47 4.80 6.39 20.07
N VAL A 48 5.49 6.75 19.00
CA VAL A 48 6.08 5.79 18.08
C VAL A 48 7.52 6.14 17.73
N LEU A 49 8.39 5.15 17.73
CA LEU A 49 9.69 5.17 17.06
C LEU A 49 9.46 4.59 15.67
N ALA A 50 9.51 5.45 14.65
CA ALA A 50 9.23 5.08 13.27
C ALA A 50 10.52 4.80 12.50
N PHE A 51 10.61 3.66 11.81
CA PHE A 51 11.74 3.34 10.94
C PHE A 51 11.27 2.75 9.61
N ALA A 52 12.00 3.03 8.52
CA ALA A 52 11.65 2.53 7.19
C ALA A 52 12.86 2.45 6.27
N GLY A 53 12.97 1.33 5.52
CA GLY A 53 13.95 1.07 4.47
C GLY A 53 13.27 0.96 3.10
N ILE A 54 12.56 2.01 2.70
CA ILE A 54 11.84 2.14 1.43
C ILE A 54 12.33 3.38 0.68
N GLY A 55 12.06 3.46 -0.63
CA GLY A 55 12.53 4.56 -1.48
C GLY A 55 12.05 5.97 -1.10
N ARG A 56 10.98 6.09 -0.30
CA ARG A 56 10.45 7.38 0.19
C ARG A 56 10.02 7.28 1.66
N PRO A 57 10.95 7.18 2.60
CA PRO A 57 10.63 7.01 4.02
C PRO A 57 9.87 8.21 4.60
N GLU A 58 10.13 9.43 4.11
CA GLU A 58 9.45 10.63 4.58
C GLU A 58 7.92 10.55 4.42
N LYS A 59 7.44 9.98 3.29
CA LYS A 59 6.01 9.79 3.09
C LYS A 59 5.37 8.89 4.17
N PHE A 60 6.10 7.87 4.63
CA PHE A 60 5.64 7.01 5.71
C PHE A 60 5.58 7.77 7.05
N PHE A 61 6.61 8.58 7.36
CA PHE A 61 6.62 9.39 8.57
C PHE A 61 5.52 10.45 8.56
N ASP A 62 5.30 11.10 7.42
CA ASP A 62 4.21 12.07 7.26
C ASP A 62 2.84 11.41 7.47
N THR A 63 2.63 10.23 6.89
CA THR A 63 1.39 9.46 7.10
C THR A 63 1.14 9.15 8.57
N LEU A 64 2.17 8.73 9.33
CA LEU A 64 2.03 8.51 10.78
C LEU A 64 1.64 9.79 11.53
N THR A 65 2.22 10.93 11.14
CA THR A 65 1.87 12.23 11.71
C THR A 65 0.44 12.64 11.39
N GLU A 66 0.00 12.44 10.14
CA GLU A 66 -1.37 12.71 9.68
C GLU A 66 -2.40 11.83 10.41
N LEU A 67 -2.03 10.61 10.78
CA LEU A 67 -2.85 9.71 11.61
C LEU A 67 -2.95 10.15 13.08
N GLY A 68 -2.16 11.14 13.48
CA GLY A 68 -2.10 11.64 14.84
C GLY A 68 -1.19 10.83 15.77
N ALA A 69 -0.23 10.08 15.25
CA ALA A 69 0.81 9.46 16.05
C ALA A 69 1.87 10.49 16.46
N GLU A 70 2.39 10.37 17.69
CA GLU A 70 3.53 11.17 18.18
C GLU A 70 4.84 10.47 17.84
N ILE A 71 5.55 10.95 16.82
CA ILE A 71 6.82 10.35 16.42
C ILE A 71 7.94 10.86 17.31
N VAL A 72 8.46 9.97 18.20
CA VAL A 72 9.57 10.29 19.10
C VAL A 72 10.95 10.10 18.44
N ALA A 73 11.02 9.32 17.36
CA ALA A 73 12.21 9.19 16.52
C ALA A 73 11.83 8.76 15.10
N ARG A 74 12.51 9.35 14.10
CA ARG A 74 12.44 8.97 12.68
C ARG A 74 13.77 8.37 12.27
N ILE A 75 13.78 7.12 11.83
CA ILE A 75 15.00 6.40 11.44
C ILE A 75 14.85 5.90 10.00
N PRO A 76 15.30 6.71 9.02
CA PRO A 76 15.33 6.27 7.63
C PRO A 76 16.50 5.31 7.41
N TYR A 77 16.26 4.25 6.64
CA TYR A 77 17.27 3.33 6.14
C TYR A 77 17.33 3.41 4.61
N PRO A 78 18.42 3.01 3.98
CA PRO A 78 18.46 2.83 2.53
C PRO A 78 17.36 1.89 2.03
N ASP A 79 16.88 2.11 0.80
CA ASP A 79 15.88 1.21 0.21
C ASP A 79 16.41 -0.24 0.18
N HIS A 80 15.52 -1.18 0.44
CA HIS A 80 15.85 -2.61 0.55
C HIS A 80 16.84 -2.98 1.67
N HIS A 81 16.92 -2.17 2.74
CA HIS A 81 17.78 -2.44 3.88
C HIS A 81 17.56 -3.84 4.47
N ALA A 82 18.66 -4.54 4.76
CA ALA A 82 18.65 -5.83 5.45
C ALA A 82 18.80 -5.60 6.96
N TYR A 83 17.78 -5.95 7.72
CA TYR A 83 17.75 -5.75 9.16
C TYR A 83 18.38 -6.94 9.89
N SER A 84 19.48 -6.72 10.63
CA SER A 84 20.01 -7.74 11.52
C SER A 84 19.18 -7.88 12.80
N PRO A 85 19.15 -9.07 13.44
CA PRO A 85 18.45 -9.27 14.70
C PRO A 85 18.84 -8.22 15.77
N ASP A 86 20.13 -7.95 15.94
CA ASP A 86 20.63 -7.00 16.93
C ASP A 86 20.20 -5.55 16.59
N ALA A 87 20.15 -5.19 15.30
CA ALA A 87 19.68 -3.86 14.92
C ALA A 87 18.20 -3.67 15.27
N VAL A 88 17.35 -4.67 15.01
CA VAL A 88 15.93 -4.59 15.36
C VAL A 88 15.72 -4.57 16.86
N MET A 89 16.47 -5.38 17.62
CA MET A 89 16.40 -5.38 19.08
C MET A 89 16.75 -4.00 19.65
N ARG A 90 17.81 -3.35 19.16
CA ARG A 90 18.14 -1.97 19.56
C ARG A 90 17.05 -0.96 19.24
N LEU A 91 16.34 -1.10 18.12
CA LEU A 91 15.19 -0.24 17.79
C LEU A 91 14.03 -0.43 18.78
N VAL A 92 13.74 -1.69 19.13
CA VAL A 92 12.67 -2.03 20.09
C VAL A 92 13.03 -1.50 21.49
N GLU A 93 14.26 -1.75 21.97
CA GLU A 93 14.75 -1.25 23.25
C GLU A 93 14.71 0.29 23.30
N THR A 94 15.22 0.96 22.25
CA THR A 94 15.15 2.42 22.14
C THR A 94 13.72 2.97 22.15
N ALA A 95 12.78 2.25 21.56
CA ALA A 95 11.37 2.61 21.61
C ALA A 95 10.82 2.47 23.03
N GLN A 96 11.12 1.35 23.72
CA GLN A 96 10.70 1.09 25.09
C GLN A 96 11.26 2.14 26.07
N ASP A 97 12.55 2.48 25.97
CA ASP A 97 13.18 3.52 26.79
C ASP A 97 12.52 4.90 26.64
N ARG A 98 11.81 5.12 25.53
CA ARG A 98 11.08 6.37 25.25
C ARG A 98 9.57 6.25 25.50
N ASP A 99 9.12 5.17 26.11
CA ASP A 99 7.70 4.86 26.27
C ASP A 99 6.94 4.96 24.93
N ALA A 100 7.52 4.35 23.90
CA ALA A 100 7.00 4.34 22.53
C ALA A 100 6.98 2.92 21.96
N MET A 101 6.19 2.72 20.89
CA MET A 101 6.23 1.46 20.16
C MET A 101 7.06 1.59 18.88
N ALA A 102 7.81 0.54 18.54
CA ALA A 102 8.54 0.48 17.27
C ALA A 102 7.52 0.23 16.13
N VAL A 103 7.54 1.09 15.10
CA VAL A 103 6.62 1.04 13.96
C VAL A 103 7.39 1.10 12.66
N THR A 104 7.01 0.25 11.70
CA THR A 104 7.60 0.22 10.36
C THR A 104 6.52 0.06 9.27
N THR A 105 6.94 -0.03 8.01
CA THR A 105 6.06 -0.36 6.90
C THR A 105 5.79 -1.87 6.82
N GLU A 106 4.69 -2.29 6.22
CA GLU A 106 4.42 -3.71 5.97
C GLU A 106 5.52 -4.34 5.11
N LYS A 107 6.05 -3.60 4.12
CA LYS A 107 7.15 -4.02 3.25
C LYS A 107 8.44 -4.28 4.03
N ASP A 108 8.74 -3.48 5.04
CA ASP A 108 9.90 -3.69 5.90
C ASP A 108 9.66 -4.79 6.94
N LEU A 109 8.44 -4.89 7.50
CA LEU A 109 8.12 -5.91 8.49
C LEU A 109 8.44 -7.33 8.00
N VAL A 110 8.14 -7.64 6.72
CA VAL A 110 8.43 -8.97 6.16
C VAL A 110 9.92 -9.24 6.01
N ARG A 111 10.77 -8.20 6.01
CA ARG A 111 12.23 -8.29 5.94
C ARG A 111 12.88 -8.42 7.32
N LEU A 112 12.13 -8.13 8.39
CA LEU A 112 12.63 -8.30 9.75
C LEU A 112 12.86 -9.79 10.05
N PRO A 113 13.86 -10.11 10.90
CA PRO A 113 14.02 -11.46 11.41
C PRO A 113 12.70 -11.96 12.03
N PRO A 114 12.29 -13.22 11.76
CA PRO A 114 10.99 -13.74 12.20
C PRO A 114 10.73 -13.56 13.71
N ALA A 115 11.75 -13.76 14.53
CA ALA A 115 11.65 -13.61 16.00
C ALA A 115 11.38 -12.17 16.46
N ALA A 116 11.76 -11.16 15.66
CA ALA A 116 11.59 -9.75 16.01
C ALA A 116 10.24 -9.16 15.51
N ARG A 117 9.60 -9.78 14.51
CA ARG A 117 8.34 -9.28 13.92
C ARG A 117 7.22 -9.04 14.94
N PRO A 118 6.99 -9.91 15.94
CA PRO A 118 5.93 -9.68 16.92
C PRO A 118 6.16 -8.45 17.82
N MET A 119 7.40 -7.95 17.88
CA MET A 119 7.80 -6.81 18.72
C MET A 119 7.65 -5.47 18.01
N VAL A 120 7.36 -5.49 16.70
CA VAL A 120 7.28 -4.31 15.84
C VAL A 120 5.89 -4.22 15.22
N ALA A 121 5.27 -3.06 15.33
CA ALA A 121 4.02 -2.79 14.65
C ALA A 121 4.28 -2.39 13.18
N ALA A 122 3.38 -2.78 12.28
CA ALA A 122 3.38 -2.27 10.91
C ALA A 122 2.22 -1.32 10.68
N LEU A 123 2.45 -0.31 9.84
CA LEU A 123 1.39 0.43 9.19
C LEU A 123 1.13 -0.22 7.83
N ARG A 124 -0.02 -0.89 7.71
CA ARG A 124 -0.51 -1.45 6.45
C ARG A 124 -1.22 -0.37 5.65
N VAL A 125 -1.12 -0.48 4.35
CA VAL A 125 -1.86 0.38 3.41
C VAL A 125 -2.73 -0.48 2.52
N GLU A 126 -3.92 0.02 2.21
CA GLU A 126 -4.91 -0.61 1.36
C GLU A 126 -5.14 0.25 0.13
N LEU A 127 -5.51 -0.37 -0.97
CA LEU A 127 -5.87 0.34 -2.18
C LEU A 127 -7.32 0.82 -2.06
N ALA A 128 -7.51 2.13 -2.06
CA ALA A 128 -8.81 2.74 -2.14
C ALA A 128 -9.06 3.21 -3.58
N TRP A 129 -10.12 2.73 -4.20
CA TRP A 129 -10.55 3.14 -5.53
C TRP A 129 -11.36 4.44 -5.44
N ASP A 130 -11.13 5.35 -6.37
CA ASP A 130 -11.91 6.60 -6.44
C ASP A 130 -13.36 6.33 -6.88
N ASP A 131 -13.56 5.32 -7.73
CA ASP A 131 -14.86 4.81 -8.17
C ASP A 131 -14.89 3.27 -8.18
N PRO A 132 -15.35 2.63 -7.09
CA PRO A 132 -15.48 1.18 -7.03
C PRO A 132 -16.42 0.59 -8.08
N ALA A 133 -17.49 1.31 -8.47
CA ALA A 133 -18.42 0.81 -9.47
C ALA A 133 -17.79 0.72 -10.87
N ALA A 134 -16.89 1.66 -11.20
CA ALA A 134 -16.10 1.59 -12.43
C ALA A 134 -15.14 0.39 -12.44
N VAL A 135 -14.60 0.00 -11.28
CA VAL A 135 -13.77 -1.22 -11.15
C VAL A 135 -14.60 -2.46 -11.44
N ASP A 136 -15.79 -2.57 -10.84
CA ASP A 136 -16.70 -3.70 -11.05
C ASP A 136 -17.09 -3.81 -12.54
N ALA A 137 -17.41 -2.69 -13.19
CA ALA A 137 -17.77 -2.66 -14.61
C ALA A 137 -16.63 -3.14 -15.53
N VAL A 138 -15.38 -2.82 -15.19
CA VAL A 138 -14.20 -3.29 -15.94
C VAL A 138 -13.91 -4.77 -15.70
N LEU A 139 -14.13 -5.26 -14.48
CA LEU A 139 -13.86 -6.66 -14.13
C LEU A 139 -14.97 -7.61 -14.54
N GLU A 140 -16.23 -7.16 -14.64
CA GLU A 140 -17.38 -8.01 -14.92
C GLU A 140 -17.22 -8.88 -16.18
N PRO A 141 -16.74 -8.40 -17.34
CA PRO A 141 -16.56 -9.23 -18.53
C PRO A 141 -15.53 -10.35 -18.34
N VAL A 142 -14.47 -10.06 -17.55
CA VAL A 142 -13.42 -11.04 -17.23
C VAL A 142 -13.97 -12.09 -16.28
N MET A 143 -14.67 -11.67 -15.22
CA MET A 143 -15.28 -12.57 -14.25
C MET A 143 -16.32 -13.47 -14.88
N ARG A 144 -17.16 -12.96 -15.80
CA ARG A 144 -18.11 -13.78 -16.56
C ARG A 144 -17.41 -14.89 -17.36
N ARG A 145 -16.31 -14.59 -18.03
CA ARG A 145 -15.54 -15.60 -18.78
C ARG A 145 -14.93 -16.67 -17.87
N VAL A 146 -14.44 -16.29 -16.70
CA VAL A 146 -13.81 -17.21 -15.76
C VAL A 146 -14.84 -18.08 -15.04
N LEU A 147 -15.96 -17.50 -14.62
CA LEU A 147 -16.99 -18.21 -13.85
C LEU A 147 -17.93 -19.04 -14.74
N HIS A 148 -18.07 -18.69 -16.02
CA HIS A 148 -18.94 -19.38 -16.98
C HIS A 148 -18.20 -19.72 -18.29
N PRO A 149 -17.19 -20.62 -18.23
CA PRO A 149 -16.36 -20.93 -19.41
C PRO A 149 -17.11 -21.60 -20.59
N GLY A 150 -18.41 -21.92 -20.42
CA GLY A 150 -19.25 -22.58 -21.42
C GLY A 150 -20.31 -21.70 -22.09
N ALA A 151 -20.43 -20.41 -21.74
CA ALA A 151 -21.44 -19.50 -22.31
C ALA A 151 -20.95 -18.72 -23.56
N SER A 152 -19.96 -19.24 -24.29
CA SER A 152 -19.51 -18.67 -25.55
C SER A 152 -20.52 -19.03 -26.66
N ALA A 153 -21.20 -18.01 -27.21
CA ALA A 153 -22.23 -18.04 -28.17
C ALA A 153 -22.07 -19.14 -29.26
N MET A 154 -23.09 -19.99 -29.41
CA MET A 154 -23.33 -20.68 -30.69
C MET A 154 -23.64 -19.61 -31.72
N PRO A 155 -22.95 -19.56 -32.86
CA PRO A 155 -23.42 -18.74 -34.00
C PRO A 155 -24.72 -19.33 -34.49
N GLU A 156 -25.80 -18.54 -34.48
CA GLU A 156 -27.02 -18.86 -35.22
C GLU A 156 -26.68 -19.09 -36.70
N ARG A 157 -26.79 -20.34 -37.14
CA ARG A 157 -26.76 -20.70 -38.55
C ARG A 157 -28.10 -20.26 -39.16
N ARG A 158 -28.02 -19.30 -40.03
CA ARG A 158 -29.03 -19.13 -41.11
C ARG A 158 -28.56 -19.83 -42.35
#